data_3471a91d1c4f43fdbf9bbe3bf09de85b
#
_entry.id   3471a91d1c4f43fdbf9bbe3bf09de85b
#
_cell.length_a   1.000
_cell.length_b   1.000
_cell.length_c   1.000
_cell.angle_alpha   90.00
_cell.angle_beta   90.00
_cell.angle_gamma   90.00
#
_symmetry.space_group_name_H-M   'P 1'
#
loop_
_entity.id
_entity.type
_entity.pdbx_description
1 polymer ?
#
loop_
_entity_poly.entity_id
_entity_poly.type
_entity_poly.pdbx_seq_one_letter_code
_entity_poly.pdbx_strand_id
1 'polypeptide(L)'
;RHASQNIGAIVIASDGIFNKGNSPVYNKNSTTTPIYTIALGDTSLKKDAFIKSVRYPDVVYLGDQFNINVQIEANHLQGQNTVLEIISPEGKVTSKVISINDDHFNFQTDIIGDANKPGILQYKIRLKTIAGEAITENNSDVAYIEVIDGRQKILMLYDAPHPDIKAFKSGIEQNKNYQFEQADIKTYTGNYKDADLVILHGLPSLGASNKLNAIQDIMASQTPVLLVLSA
;
A
#
# COMPACT_ATOMS: atom_id res chain seq x y z
N ARG A 1 33.33 19.82 16.30
CA ARG A 1 34.28 20.95 16.55
C ARG A 1 35.61 20.54 17.16
N HIS A 2 35.91 19.23 17.26
CA HIS A 2 37.15 18.71 17.88
C HIS A 2 38.01 17.89 16.91
N ALA A 3 37.85 18.07 15.60
CA ALA A 3 38.54 17.29 14.56
C ALA A 3 40.07 17.44 14.55
N SER A 4 40.63 18.44 15.28
CA SER A 4 42.08 18.68 15.39
C SER A 4 42.65 18.33 16.75
N GLN A 5 41.88 17.73 17.66
CA GLN A 5 42.38 17.34 18.98
C GLN A 5 42.66 15.82 19.01
N ASN A 6 43.74 15.42 19.65
CA ASN A 6 44.07 14.02 19.92
C ASN A 6 43.12 13.47 21.01
N ILE A 7 41.96 12.99 20.58
CA ILE A 7 40.96 12.39 21.48
C ILE A 7 41.33 10.91 21.67
N GLY A 8 41.73 10.52 22.90
CA GLY A 8 42.10 9.15 23.19
C GLY A 8 40.91 8.19 23.32
N ALA A 9 39.76 8.69 23.76
CA ALA A 9 38.52 7.91 23.89
C ALA A 9 37.31 8.83 23.95
N ILE A 10 36.17 8.32 23.55
CA ILE A 10 34.86 8.96 23.71
C ILE A 10 33.99 8.11 24.63
N VAL A 11 33.45 8.69 25.69
CA VAL A 11 32.51 8.01 26.57
C VAL A 11 31.12 8.65 26.36
N ILE A 12 30.13 7.85 25.97
CA ILE A 12 28.76 8.26 25.78
C ILE A 12 27.91 7.63 26.87
N ALA A 13 27.31 8.44 27.71
CA ALA A 13 26.31 8.02 28.70
C ALA A 13 24.93 8.43 28.20
N SER A 14 24.03 7.48 27.93
CA SER A 14 22.74 7.71 27.33
C SER A 14 21.75 6.59 27.65
N ASP A 15 20.45 6.92 27.67
CA ASP A 15 19.35 5.98 27.73
C ASP A 15 19.03 5.29 26.38
N GLY A 16 19.75 5.68 25.31
CA GLY A 16 19.56 5.13 23.97
C GLY A 16 18.36 5.73 23.19
N ILE A 17 17.62 6.68 23.77
CA ILE A 17 16.47 7.31 23.11
C ILE A 17 16.95 8.44 22.19
N PHE A 18 16.62 8.37 20.91
CA PHE A 18 16.93 9.38 19.91
C PHE A 18 15.72 10.26 19.63
N ASN A 19 15.80 11.54 20.03
CA ASN A 19 14.72 12.50 19.82
C ASN A 19 14.89 13.33 18.54
N LYS A 20 16.09 13.38 17.96
CA LYS A 20 16.40 14.14 16.74
C LYS A 20 17.59 13.52 15.99
N GLY A 21 17.53 13.59 14.65
CA GLY A 21 18.61 13.15 13.77
C GLY A 21 18.47 11.69 13.33
N ASN A 22 19.45 11.23 12.54
CA ASN A 22 19.49 9.84 12.06
C ASN A 22 19.98 8.90 13.16
N SER A 23 19.44 7.70 13.19
CA SER A 23 19.93 6.66 14.13
C SER A 23 21.42 6.42 13.95
N PRO A 24 22.21 6.45 15.02
CA PRO A 24 23.66 6.22 14.96
C PRO A 24 24.03 4.80 14.50
N VAL A 25 23.11 3.84 14.58
CA VAL A 25 23.31 2.46 14.08
C VAL A 25 23.55 2.45 12.57
N TYR A 26 22.99 3.41 11.82
CA TYR A 26 23.17 3.53 10.38
C TYR A 26 24.26 4.53 9.97
N ASN A 27 24.94 5.15 10.94
CA ASN A 27 25.98 6.13 10.65
C ASN A 27 27.29 5.42 10.31
N LYS A 28 27.68 5.45 9.02
CA LYS A 28 28.92 4.82 8.52
C LYS A 28 30.20 5.62 8.79
N ASN A 29 30.14 6.72 9.54
CA ASN A 29 31.33 7.47 9.89
C ASN A 29 32.18 6.67 10.86
N SER A 30 33.19 5.97 10.33
CA SER A 30 34.19 5.26 11.14
C SER A 30 35.09 6.30 11.82
N THR A 31 35.00 6.41 13.13
CA THR A 31 35.99 7.13 13.91
C THR A 31 37.09 6.11 14.31
N THR A 32 38.33 6.54 14.25
CA THR A 32 39.48 5.72 14.76
C THR A 32 39.58 5.77 16.28
N THR A 33 38.84 6.67 16.92
CA THR A 33 38.79 6.86 18.37
C THR A 33 37.82 5.84 18.97
N PRO A 34 38.25 5.05 19.99
CA PRO A 34 37.39 4.10 20.66
C PRO A 34 36.22 4.81 21.36
N ILE A 35 35.00 4.25 21.18
CA ILE A 35 33.77 4.75 21.80
C ILE A 35 33.34 3.74 22.86
N TYR A 36 33.19 4.21 24.09
CA TYR A 36 32.62 3.45 25.19
C TYR A 36 31.22 3.96 25.48
N THR A 37 30.25 3.05 25.59
CA THR A 37 28.88 3.40 25.90
C THR A 37 28.51 2.96 27.31
N ILE A 38 27.93 3.88 28.09
CA ILE A 38 27.34 3.62 29.40
C ILE A 38 25.85 3.72 29.25
N ALA A 39 25.13 2.61 29.37
CA ALA A 39 23.68 2.60 29.39
C ALA A 39 23.18 3.23 30.70
N LEU A 40 22.40 4.31 30.58
CA LEU A 40 21.73 4.95 31.71
C LEU A 40 20.25 4.57 31.65
N GLY A 41 19.66 4.26 32.79
CA GLY A 41 18.24 3.99 32.95
C GLY A 41 17.95 2.70 33.70
N ASP A 42 16.67 2.50 33.97
CA ASP A 42 16.15 1.26 34.55
C ASP A 42 16.02 0.21 33.44
N THR A 43 16.85 -0.82 33.51
CA THR A 43 16.85 -1.95 32.54
C THR A 43 15.88 -3.06 32.94
N SER A 44 15.14 -2.90 34.03
CA SER A 44 14.11 -3.85 34.44
C SER A 44 12.96 -3.85 33.41
N LEU A 45 12.58 -5.04 32.96
CA LEU A 45 11.39 -5.18 32.12
C LEU A 45 10.18 -4.80 32.96
N LYS A 46 9.41 -3.83 32.46
CA LYS A 46 8.17 -3.41 33.07
C LYS A 46 7.00 -4.22 32.53
N LYS A 47 5.89 -4.22 33.28
CA LYS A 47 4.63 -4.77 32.75
C LYS A 47 4.25 -3.97 31.52
N ASP A 48 4.21 -4.61 30.38
CA ASP A 48 3.91 -3.93 29.11
C ASP A 48 3.47 -4.92 28.05
N ALA A 49 2.48 -4.56 27.24
CA ALA A 49 2.10 -5.29 26.03
C ALA A 49 2.13 -4.32 24.86
N PHE A 50 2.87 -4.60 23.83
CA PHE A 50 3.11 -3.65 22.75
C PHE A 50 3.18 -4.28 21.38
N ILE A 51 2.97 -3.45 20.35
CA ILE A 51 3.17 -3.81 18.96
C ILE A 51 4.66 -3.67 18.64
N LYS A 52 5.36 -4.81 18.48
CA LYS A 52 6.78 -4.82 18.20
C LYS A 52 7.09 -4.40 16.76
N SER A 53 6.31 -4.90 15.81
CA SER A 53 6.45 -4.55 14.39
C SER A 53 5.18 -4.82 13.63
N VAL A 54 4.95 -4.00 12.62
CA VAL A 54 3.92 -4.21 11.59
C VAL A 54 4.62 -4.29 10.25
N ARG A 55 4.40 -5.38 9.50
CA ARG A 55 4.98 -5.60 8.18
C ARG A 55 3.86 -5.71 7.15
N TYR A 56 3.97 -4.97 6.09
CA TYR A 56 2.99 -4.90 5.00
C TYR A 56 3.68 -4.49 3.70
N PRO A 57 3.11 -4.77 2.53
CA PRO A 57 3.65 -4.27 1.27
C PRO A 57 3.42 -2.77 1.13
N ASP A 58 4.42 -2.04 0.63
CA ASP A 58 4.30 -0.60 0.39
C ASP A 58 3.32 -0.31 -0.76
N VAL A 59 3.30 -1.20 -1.77
CA VAL A 59 2.50 -1.07 -3.00
C VAL A 59 1.78 -2.37 -3.32
N VAL A 60 0.51 -2.27 -3.73
CA VAL A 60 -0.32 -3.38 -4.22
C VAL A 60 -1.14 -2.93 -5.43
N TYR A 61 -1.64 -3.89 -6.23
CA TYR A 61 -2.51 -3.56 -7.36
C TYR A 61 -3.99 -3.64 -6.98
N LEU A 62 -4.80 -2.82 -7.65
CA LEU A 62 -6.25 -2.80 -7.47
C LEU A 62 -6.85 -4.20 -7.74
N GLY A 63 -7.63 -4.69 -6.79
CA GLY A 63 -8.25 -6.02 -6.85
C GLY A 63 -7.43 -7.13 -6.21
N ASP A 64 -6.19 -6.85 -5.77
CA ASP A 64 -5.36 -7.82 -5.06
C ASP A 64 -5.69 -7.89 -3.58
N GLN A 65 -5.33 -9.00 -2.96
CA GLN A 65 -5.29 -9.17 -1.52
C GLN A 65 -3.85 -9.05 -1.02
N PHE A 66 -3.67 -8.52 0.17
CA PHE A 66 -2.36 -8.39 0.80
C PHE A 66 -2.42 -8.75 2.28
N ASN A 67 -1.26 -9.10 2.85
CA ASN A 67 -1.14 -9.44 4.26
C ASN A 67 -0.53 -8.29 5.05
N ILE A 68 -1.14 -7.98 6.19
CA ILE A 68 -0.55 -7.15 7.25
C ILE A 68 -0.14 -8.10 8.37
N ASN A 69 1.17 -8.27 8.56
CA ASN A 69 1.75 -9.10 9.60
C ASN A 69 2.00 -8.24 10.84
N VAL A 70 1.39 -8.60 11.96
CA VAL A 70 1.52 -7.89 13.24
C VAL A 70 2.23 -8.79 14.23
N GLN A 71 3.34 -8.30 14.77
CA GLN A 71 4.07 -8.94 15.86
C GLN A 71 3.84 -8.18 17.17
N ILE A 72 3.42 -8.91 18.19
CA ILE A 72 3.09 -8.38 19.50
C ILE A 72 4.02 -9.04 20.52
N GLU A 73 4.54 -8.27 21.45
CA GLU A 73 5.26 -8.75 22.63
C GLU A 73 4.56 -8.28 23.90
N ALA A 74 4.70 -9.11 24.94
CA ALA A 74 4.26 -8.72 26.27
C ALA A 74 5.23 -9.24 27.32
N ASN A 75 5.45 -8.43 28.38
CA ASN A 75 6.32 -8.73 29.49
C ASN A 75 5.57 -8.61 30.81
N HIS A 76 5.74 -9.59 31.69
CA HIS A 76 5.15 -9.62 33.04
C HIS A 76 3.63 -9.46 33.10
N LEU A 77 2.93 -9.97 32.07
CA LEU A 77 1.48 -9.93 31.93
C LEU A 77 0.88 -11.35 31.77
N GLN A 78 1.60 -12.39 32.22
CA GLN A 78 1.12 -13.76 32.16
C GLN A 78 -0.27 -13.91 32.81
N GLY A 79 -1.17 -14.63 32.11
CA GLY A 79 -2.54 -14.86 32.55
C GLY A 79 -3.52 -13.73 32.20
N GLN A 80 -3.06 -12.64 31.60
CA GLN A 80 -3.89 -11.54 31.12
C GLN A 80 -4.33 -11.76 29.66
N ASN A 81 -5.38 -11.02 29.25
CA ASN A 81 -5.85 -11.00 27.88
C ASN A 81 -5.83 -9.57 27.34
N THR A 82 -5.51 -9.42 26.08
CA THR A 82 -5.68 -8.18 25.33
C THR A 82 -6.44 -8.43 24.04
N VAL A 83 -6.79 -7.38 23.32
CA VAL A 83 -7.49 -7.44 22.03
C VAL A 83 -6.70 -6.64 21.02
N LEU A 84 -6.29 -7.31 19.93
CA LEU A 84 -5.78 -6.64 18.75
C LEU A 84 -6.96 -6.18 17.90
N GLU A 85 -7.04 -4.89 17.62
CA GLU A 85 -8.03 -4.28 16.74
C GLU A 85 -7.34 -3.70 15.52
N ILE A 86 -7.89 -4.00 14.34
CA ILE A 86 -7.43 -3.44 13.07
C ILE A 86 -8.61 -2.75 12.41
N ILE A 87 -8.42 -1.48 12.14
CA ILE A 87 -9.43 -0.61 11.55
C ILE A 87 -9.04 -0.37 10.10
N SER A 88 -9.87 -0.85 9.17
CA SER A 88 -9.67 -0.63 7.74
C SER A 88 -9.94 0.82 7.32
N PRO A 89 -9.53 1.24 6.12
CA PRO A 89 -9.83 2.58 5.59
C PRO A 89 -11.32 2.94 5.57
N GLU A 90 -12.19 1.92 5.41
CA GLU A 90 -13.65 2.10 5.42
C GLU A 90 -14.25 2.12 6.83
N GLY A 91 -13.40 2.00 7.87
CA GLY A 91 -13.84 1.98 9.27
C GLY A 91 -14.33 0.61 9.77
N LYS A 92 -14.16 -0.47 8.97
CA LYS A 92 -14.45 -1.83 9.44
C LYS A 92 -13.41 -2.25 10.47
N VAL A 93 -13.87 -2.73 11.62
CA VAL A 93 -13.01 -3.21 12.70
C VAL A 93 -12.95 -4.73 12.69
N THR A 94 -11.74 -5.27 12.57
CA THR A 94 -11.45 -6.68 12.80
C THR A 94 -10.75 -6.82 14.14
N SER A 95 -11.24 -7.67 15.03
CA SER A 95 -10.67 -7.84 16.36
C SER A 95 -10.28 -9.29 16.62
N LYS A 96 -9.18 -9.49 17.36
CA LYS A 96 -8.67 -10.80 17.78
C LYS A 96 -8.27 -10.74 19.24
N VAL A 97 -8.83 -11.64 20.04
CA VAL A 97 -8.44 -11.79 21.46
C VAL A 97 -7.11 -12.54 21.51
N ILE A 98 -6.19 -12.05 22.32
CA ILE A 98 -4.86 -12.60 22.53
C ILE A 98 -4.71 -12.93 24.02
N SER A 99 -4.48 -14.20 24.33
CA SER A 99 -4.22 -14.66 25.69
C SER A 99 -2.71 -14.76 25.91
N ILE A 100 -2.20 -14.05 26.91
CA ILE A 100 -0.78 -13.99 27.24
C ILE A 100 -0.46 -15.16 28.17
N ASN A 101 0.23 -16.17 27.62
CA ASN A 101 0.47 -17.44 28.32
C ASN A 101 1.80 -17.48 29.09
N ASP A 102 2.72 -16.58 28.74
CA ASP A 102 4.09 -16.56 29.28
C ASP A 102 4.47 -15.17 29.77
N ASP A 103 5.44 -15.12 30.68
CA ASP A 103 5.96 -13.87 31.25
C ASP A 103 6.73 -13.02 30.20
N HIS A 104 7.32 -13.69 29.19
CA HIS A 104 7.89 -13.09 28.00
C HIS A 104 7.17 -13.62 26.77
N PHE A 105 6.04 -13.03 26.47
CA PHE A 105 5.14 -13.49 25.42
C PHE A 105 5.45 -12.87 24.07
N ASN A 106 5.44 -13.69 23.04
CA ASN A 106 5.58 -13.26 21.64
C ASN A 106 4.46 -13.89 20.81
N PHE A 107 3.76 -13.08 20.04
CA PHE A 107 2.65 -13.51 19.19
C PHE A 107 2.72 -12.82 17.84
N GLN A 108 2.46 -13.61 16.79
CA GLN A 108 2.44 -13.11 15.42
C GLN A 108 1.13 -13.50 14.77
N THR A 109 0.54 -12.61 14.00
CA THR A 109 -0.69 -12.88 13.25
C THR A 109 -0.70 -12.11 11.94
N ASP A 110 -1.31 -12.73 10.92
CA ASP A 110 -1.56 -12.12 9.64
C ASP A 110 -3.01 -11.69 9.53
N ILE A 111 -3.23 -10.55 8.90
CA ILE A 111 -4.53 -10.01 8.57
C ILE A 111 -4.57 -9.72 7.09
N ILE A 112 -5.63 -10.19 6.45
CA ILE A 112 -5.83 -9.99 5.02
C ILE A 112 -6.56 -8.67 4.82
N GLY A 113 -5.94 -7.81 4.00
CA GLY A 113 -6.54 -6.59 3.45
C GLY A 113 -6.88 -6.76 1.98
N ASP A 114 -7.88 -6.01 1.53
CA ASP A 114 -8.32 -6.00 0.12
C ASP A 114 -8.00 -4.63 -0.49
N ALA A 115 -7.38 -4.62 -1.67
CA ALA A 115 -7.08 -3.41 -2.44
C ALA A 115 -8.28 -3.01 -3.31
N ASN A 116 -9.36 -2.55 -2.70
CA ASN A 116 -10.63 -2.30 -3.39
C ASN A 116 -10.73 -0.91 -4.05
N LYS A 117 -9.81 0.00 -3.75
CA LYS A 117 -9.85 1.38 -4.23
C LYS A 117 -8.44 1.91 -4.46
N PRO A 118 -8.17 2.58 -5.59
CA PRO A 118 -6.86 3.21 -5.83
C PRO A 118 -6.57 4.33 -4.83
N GLY A 119 -5.29 4.53 -4.55
CA GLY A 119 -4.80 5.55 -3.63
C GLY A 119 -4.20 4.96 -2.37
N ILE A 120 -3.94 5.80 -1.37
CA ILE A 120 -3.31 5.38 -0.13
C ILE A 120 -4.37 4.85 0.83
N LEU A 121 -4.25 3.58 1.20
CA LEU A 121 -5.04 2.93 2.23
C LEU A 121 -4.34 3.08 3.58
N GLN A 122 -5.08 3.54 4.59
CA GLN A 122 -4.60 3.68 5.97
C GLN A 122 -5.27 2.63 6.85
N TYR A 123 -4.49 1.71 7.40
CA TYR A 123 -4.92 0.75 8.41
C TYR A 123 -4.41 1.19 9.78
N LYS A 124 -5.30 1.32 10.76
CA LYS A 124 -4.91 1.60 12.16
C LYS A 124 -4.91 0.30 12.93
N ILE A 125 -3.78 0.00 13.55
CA ILE A 125 -3.57 -1.19 14.36
C ILE A 125 -3.52 -0.77 15.83
N ARG A 126 -4.31 -1.39 16.69
CA ARG A 126 -4.37 -1.06 18.11
C ARG A 126 -4.39 -2.31 18.96
N LEU A 127 -3.61 -2.29 20.01
CA LEU A 127 -3.65 -3.26 21.08
C LEU A 127 -4.40 -2.63 22.27
N LYS A 128 -5.40 -3.32 22.78
CA LYS A 128 -6.19 -2.82 23.91
C LYS A 128 -5.34 -2.83 25.18
N THR A 129 -5.25 -1.70 25.83
CA THR A 129 -4.44 -1.52 27.04
C THR A 129 -4.89 -2.46 28.17
N ILE A 130 -3.93 -3.10 28.82
CA ILE A 130 -4.12 -3.93 30.00
C ILE A 130 -3.86 -3.06 31.25
N ALA A 131 -4.61 -3.28 32.30
CA ALA A 131 -4.42 -2.53 33.53
C ALA A 131 -3.02 -2.73 34.14
N GLY A 132 -2.31 -1.62 34.40
CA GLY A 132 -0.98 -1.63 34.99
C GLY A 132 0.17 -1.67 34.00
N GLU A 133 -0.08 -1.51 32.69
CA GLU A 133 0.98 -1.28 31.70
C GLU A 133 1.76 0.00 32.00
N ALA A 134 3.05 -0.07 31.75
CA ALA A 134 3.95 1.06 32.00
C ALA A 134 3.95 2.08 30.87
N ILE A 135 3.70 1.63 29.62
CA ILE A 135 3.70 2.44 28.40
C ILE A 135 2.45 2.07 27.60
N THR A 136 1.73 3.05 27.09
CA THR A 136 0.51 2.84 26.30
C THR A 136 0.63 3.37 24.87
N GLU A 137 1.63 4.19 24.61
CA GLU A 137 1.92 4.81 23.31
C GLU A 137 2.36 3.78 22.27
N ASN A 138 3.01 2.69 22.71
CA ASN A 138 3.49 1.57 21.88
C ASN A 138 2.40 0.53 21.56
N ASN A 139 1.16 0.77 22.01
CA ASN A 139 -0.02 -0.07 21.74
C ASN A 139 -0.72 0.30 20.42
N SER A 140 -0.18 1.20 19.64
CA SER A 140 -0.78 1.59 18.36
C SER A 140 0.26 1.79 17.27
N ASP A 141 -0.11 1.42 16.04
CA ASP A 141 0.68 1.63 14.84
C ASP A 141 -0.24 1.89 13.64
N VAL A 142 0.32 2.37 12.53
CA VAL A 142 -0.42 2.69 11.31
C VAL A 142 0.32 2.15 10.09
N ALA A 143 -0.38 1.37 9.27
CA ALA A 143 0.11 0.91 8.00
C ALA A 143 -0.46 1.78 6.86
N TYR A 144 0.42 2.21 5.94
CA TYR A 144 0.06 2.95 4.73
C TYR A 144 0.44 2.13 3.51
N ILE A 145 -0.57 1.78 2.71
CA ILE A 145 -0.40 0.90 1.54
C ILE A 145 -0.90 1.66 0.32
N GLU A 146 -0.04 1.82 -0.68
CA GLU A 146 -0.42 2.44 -1.95
C GLU A 146 -1.06 1.42 -2.87
N VAL A 147 -2.29 1.68 -3.32
CA VAL A 147 -2.99 0.86 -4.31
C VAL A 147 -2.90 1.53 -5.66
N ILE A 148 -2.25 0.87 -6.59
CA ILE A 148 -2.09 1.33 -7.98
C ILE A 148 -3.13 0.66 -8.87
N ASP A 149 -3.84 1.44 -9.66
CA ASP A 149 -4.66 0.91 -10.75
C ASP A 149 -3.76 0.65 -11.97
N GLY A 150 -3.27 -0.57 -12.09
CA GLY A 150 -2.43 -1.04 -13.19
C GLY A 150 -3.21 -1.67 -14.34
N ARG A 151 -4.54 -1.50 -14.40
CA ARG A 151 -5.35 -2.06 -15.46
C ARG A 151 -5.08 -1.36 -16.80
N GLN A 152 -4.96 -2.17 -17.83
CA GLN A 152 -4.85 -1.65 -19.19
C GLN A 152 -6.20 -1.12 -19.67
N LYS A 153 -6.21 0.09 -20.20
CA LYS A 153 -7.41 0.77 -20.70
C LYS A 153 -7.66 0.40 -22.15
N ILE A 154 -8.83 -0.18 -22.41
CA ILE A 154 -9.29 -0.52 -23.74
C ILE A 154 -10.48 0.37 -24.10
N LEU A 155 -10.29 1.22 -25.11
CA LEU A 155 -11.33 2.11 -25.61
C LEU A 155 -11.91 1.54 -26.90
N MET A 156 -13.24 1.29 -26.92
CA MET A 156 -13.96 0.94 -28.15
C MET A 156 -14.75 2.14 -28.67
N LEU A 157 -14.42 2.57 -29.88
CA LEU A 157 -15.18 3.59 -30.60
C LEU A 157 -16.02 2.93 -31.69
N TYR A 158 -17.30 3.28 -31.76
CA TYR A 158 -18.24 2.75 -32.76
C TYR A 158 -19.07 3.88 -33.40
N ASP A 159 -19.64 3.63 -34.56
CA ASP A 159 -20.57 4.55 -35.27
C ASP A 159 -22.04 4.35 -34.84
N ALA A 160 -22.42 3.09 -34.64
CA ALA A 160 -23.79 2.73 -34.27
C ALA A 160 -23.80 1.57 -33.27
N PRO A 161 -24.84 1.46 -32.41
CA PRO A 161 -24.99 0.32 -31.50
C PRO A 161 -25.01 -1.01 -32.27
N HIS A 162 -24.23 -1.98 -31.79
CA HIS A 162 -24.13 -3.32 -32.39
C HIS A 162 -24.06 -4.39 -31.30
N PRO A 163 -24.62 -5.61 -31.50
CA PRO A 163 -24.55 -6.70 -30.51
C PRO A 163 -23.12 -7.07 -30.12
N ASP A 164 -22.15 -6.97 -31.04
CA ASP A 164 -20.75 -7.28 -30.79
C ASP A 164 -20.14 -6.43 -29.68
N ILE A 165 -20.58 -5.17 -29.54
CA ILE A 165 -20.09 -4.25 -28.51
C ILE A 165 -20.30 -4.87 -27.12
N LYS A 166 -21.50 -5.47 -26.91
CA LYS A 166 -21.81 -6.15 -25.64
C LYS A 166 -20.95 -7.41 -25.47
N ALA A 167 -20.69 -8.14 -26.56
CA ALA A 167 -19.86 -9.35 -26.52
C ALA A 167 -18.39 -8.98 -26.18
N PHE A 168 -17.81 -7.95 -26.80
CA PHE A 168 -16.49 -7.44 -26.48
C PHE A 168 -16.41 -7.01 -25.02
N LYS A 169 -17.38 -6.21 -24.56
CA LYS A 169 -17.46 -5.77 -23.17
C LYS A 169 -17.42 -6.97 -22.23
N SER A 170 -18.32 -7.93 -22.43
CA SER A 170 -18.41 -9.12 -21.57
C SER A 170 -17.15 -9.95 -21.58
N GLY A 171 -16.47 -10.10 -22.74
CA GLY A 171 -15.24 -10.88 -22.83
C GLY A 171 -14.04 -10.16 -22.18
N ILE A 172 -13.91 -8.86 -22.37
CA ILE A 172 -12.80 -8.08 -21.82
C ILE A 172 -12.93 -7.92 -20.30
N GLU A 173 -14.12 -7.60 -19.80
CA GLU A 173 -14.38 -7.38 -18.37
C GLU A 173 -14.28 -8.68 -17.51
N GLN A 174 -14.19 -9.86 -18.13
CA GLN A 174 -13.87 -11.09 -17.40
C GLN A 174 -12.44 -11.08 -16.83
N ASN A 175 -11.53 -10.34 -17.46
CA ASN A 175 -10.17 -10.19 -16.98
C ASN A 175 -10.05 -8.88 -16.17
N LYS A 176 -9.76 -9.01 -14.88
CA LYS A 176 -9.62 -7.88 -13.95
C LYS A 176 -8.48 -6.90 -14.31
N ASN A 177 -7.56 -7.30 -15.19
CA ASN A 177 -6.43 -6.46 -15.61
C ASN A 177 -6.80 -5.49 -16.72
N TYR A 178 -8.05 -5.49 -17.17
CA TYR A 178 -8.53 -4.58 -18.21
C TYR A 178 -9.64 -3.66 -17.69
N GLN A 179 -9.58 -2.41 -18.13
CA GLN A 179 -10.66 -1.44 -17.99
C GLN A 179 -11.23 -1.16 -19.37
N PHE A 180 -12.51 -1.49 -19.58
CA PHE A 180 -13.17 -1.31 -20.86
C PHE A 180 -14.04 -0.07 -20.86
N GLU A 181 -13.83 0.81 -21.84
CA GLU A 181 -14.66 1.97 -22.11
C GLU A 181 -15.21 1.87 -23.55
N GLN A 182 -16.47 2.23 -23.73
CA GLN A 182 -17.10 2.27 -25.05
C GLN A 182 -17.78 3.62 -25.27
N ALA A 183 -17.67 4.16 -26.48
CA ALA A 183 -18.28 5.42 -26.83
C ALA A 183 -18.64 5.50 -28.34
N ASP A 184 -19.71 6.24 -28.62
CA ASP A 184 -20.02 6.66 -29.98
C ASP A 184 -18.97 7.70 -30.43
N ILE A 185 -18.30 7.44 -31.56
CA ILE A 185 -17.25 8.33 -32.09
C ILE A 185 -17.77 9.74 -32.37
N LYS A 186 -19.06 9.89 -32.65
CA LYS A 186 -19.68 11.21 -32.96
C LYS A 186 -19.70 12.10 -31.72
N THR A 187 -19.91 11.52 -30.56
CA THR A 187 -20.07 12.25 -29.29
C THR A 187 -18.82 12.14 -28.40
N TYR A 188 -17.86 11.30 -28.73
CA TYR A 188 -16.66 11.11 -27.95
C TYR A 188 -15.80 12.39 -27.92
N THR A 189 -15.52 12.87 -26.72
CA THR A 189 -14.70 14.06 -26.45
C THR A 189 -13.46 13.76 -25.61
N GLY A 190 -13.26 12.48 -25.22
CA GLY A 190 -12.13 12.04 -24.44
C GLY A 190 -10.82 11.99 -25.25
N ASN A 191 -9.73 11.70 -24.54
CA ASN A 191 -8.42 11.56 -25.17
C ASN A 191 -8.13 10.07 -25.43
N TYR A 192 -8.13 9.64 -26.69
CA TYR A 192 -7.84 8.26 -27.07
C TYR A 192 -6.38 7.83 -26.76
N LYS A 193 -5.47 8.80 -26.56
CA LYS A 193 -4.06 8.53 -26.22
C LYS A 193 -3.88 8.01 -24.79
N ASP A 194 -4.92 8.14 -23.96
CA ASP A 194 -4.93 7.61 -22.60
C ASP A 194 -5.32 6.11 -22.56
N ALA A 195 -5.64 5.53 -23.74
CA ALA A 195 -5.96 4.12 -23.89
C ALA A 195 -4.70 3.32 -24.33
N ASP A 196 -4.55 2.12 -23.78
CA ASP A 196 -3.50 1.17 -24.16
C ASP A 196 -3.86 0.40 -25.45
N LEU A 197 -5.16 0.33 -25.77
CA LEU A 197 -5.69 -0.23 -27.01
C LEU A 197 -6.95 0.54 -27.43
N VAL A 198 -7.02 0.93 -28.70
CA VAL A 198 -8.25 1.46 -29.30
C VAL A 198 -8.86 0.42 -30.23
N ILE A 199 -10.13 0.10 -30.05
CA ILE A 199 -10.92 -0.74 -30.95
C ILE A 199 -11.83 0.16 -31.78
N LEU A 200 -11.69 0.13 -33.09
CA LEU A 200 -12.58 0.82 -34.03
C LEU A 200 -13.58 -0.19 -34.60
N HIS A 201 -14.83 -0.13 -34.15
CA HIS A 201 -15.90 -1.04 -34.57
C HIS A 201 -16.78 -0.40 -35.62
N GLY A 202 -16.86 -1.02 -36.81
CA GLY A 202 -17.63 -0.49 -37.93
C GLY A 202 -17.14 0.87 -38.44
N LEU A 203 -15.88 1.20 -38.23
CA LEU A 203 -15.25 2.45 -38.61
C LEU A 203 -14.06 2.21 -39.55
N PRO A 204 -13.79 3.11 -40.54
CA PRO A 204 -14.58 4.29 -40.91
C PRO A 204 -15.93 3.94 -41.54
N SER A 205 -16.92 4.79 -41.33
CA SER A 205 -18.28 4.63 -41.89
C SER A 205 -18.76 5.92 -42.57
N LEU A 206 -19.78 5.81 -43.43
CA LEU A 206 -20.43 6.99 -44.05
C LEU A 206 -21.13 7.84 -42.99
N GLY A 207 -21.68 7.23 -41.93
CA GLY A 207 -22.34 7.93 -40.84
C GLY A 207 -21.39 8.76 -39.95
N ALA A 208 -20.12 8.42 -39.93
CA ALA A 208 -19.06 9.12 -39.16
C ALA A 208 -18.09 9.91 -40.07
N SER A 209 -18.49 10.31 -41.27
CA SER A 209 -17.64 11.01 -42.24
C SER A 209 -17.02 12.30 -41.70
N ASN A 210 -17.73 13.02 -40.80
CA ASN A 210 -17.21 14.20 -40.10
C ASN A 210 -16.13 13.91 -39.05
N LYS A 211 -15.86 12.64 -38.77
CA LYS A 211 -14.82 12.18 -37.81
C LYS A 211 -13.64 11.47 -38.49
N LEU A 212 -13.55 11.50 -39.83
CA LEU A 212 -12.46 10.86 -40.56
C LEU A 212 -11.08 11.34 -40.12
N ASN A 213 -10.91 12.63 -39.85
CA ASN A 213 -9.64 13.17 -39.35
C ASN A 213 -9.27 12.56 -38.00
N ALA A 214 -10.25 12.42 -37.06
CA ALA A 214 -10.00 11.81 -35.77
C ALA A 214 -9.62 10.33 -35.90
N ILE A 215 -10.27 9.60 -36.84
CA ILE A 215 -9.92 8.20 -37.12
C ILE A 215 -8.50 8.11 -37.70
N GLN A 216 -8.13 8.99 -38.61
CA GLN A 216 -6.77 9.04 -39.18
C GLN A 216 -5.73 9.38 -38.10
N ASP A 217 -6.03 10.32 -37.20
CA ASP A 217 -5.15 10.67 -36.10
C ASP A 217 -4.95 9.48 -35.13
N ILE A 218 -6.03 8.73 -34.84
CA ILE A 218 -5.96 7.50 -34.03
C ILE A 218 -5.06 6.46 -34.71
N MET A 219 -5.28 6.21 -36.01
CA MET A 219 -4.50 5.23 -36.79
C MET A 219 -3.03 5.63 -36.98
N ALA A 220 -2.74 6.93 -37.02
CA ALA A 220 -1.39 7.47 -37.12
C ALA A 220 -0.69 7.58 -35.73
N SER A 221 -1.41 7.37 -34.64
CA SER A 221 -0.86 7.42 -33.28
C SER A 221 0.02 6.19 -32.97
N GLN A 222 0.77 6.25 -31.87
CA GLN A 222 1.51 5.09 -31.38
C GLN A 222 0.63 4.12 -30.58
N THR A 223 -0.62 4.49 -30.29
CA THR A 223 -1.57 3.62 -29.60
C THR A 223 -1.96 2.45 -30.49
N PRO A 224 -1.87 1.20 -30.03
CA PRO A 224 -2.33 0.04 -30.77
C PRO A 224 -3.80 0.16 -31.17
N VAL A 225 -4.11 -0.20 -32.42
CA VAL A 225 -5.48 -0.10 -32.95
C VAL A 225 -5.94 -1.46 -33.48
N LEU A 226 -7.11 -1.90 -33.06
CA LEU A 226 -7.82 -3.06 -33.61
C LEU A 226 -9.01 -2.57 -34.45
N LEU A 227 -9.01 -2.94 -35.74
CA LEU A 227 -10.16 -2.68 -36.61
C LEU A 227 -11.12 -3.88 -36.61
N VAL A 228 -12.38 -3.63 -36.31
CA VAL A 228 -13.47 -4.61 -36.39
C VAL A 228 -14.45 -4.12 -37.45
N LEU A 229 -14.47 -4.81 -38.57
CA LEU A 229 -15.39 -4.51 -39.67
C LEU A 229 -16.75 -5.11 -39.34
N SER A 230 -17.79 -4.30 -39.37
CA SER A 230 -19.18 -4.77 -39.32
C SER A 230 -19.71 -4.95 -40.74
N ALA A 231 -20.41 -6.04 -40.97
CA ALA A 231 -21.11 -6.28 -42.24
C ALA A 231 -22.39 -5.46 -42.33
#